data_03235f519afaa8464c2186ccb9211796
#
_entry.id   03235f519afaa8464c2186ccb9211796
#
_cell.length_a   1.000
_cell.length_b   1.000
_cell.length_c   1.000
_cell.angle_alpha   90.00
_cell.angle_beta   90.00
_cell.angle_gamma   90.00
#
_symmetry.space_group_name_H-M   'P 1'
#
loop_
_entity.id
_entity.type
_entity.pdbx_description
1 polymer ?
#
loop_
_entity_poly.entity_id
_entity_poly.type
_entity_poly.pdbx_seq_one_letter_code
_entity_poly.pdbx_strand_id
1 'polypeptide(L)'
;MNADPQLVAPPSQAKQSPADSTVDISIVIPVYNEIESLPVLHRMLSGALETLPQSVEIIFSDDGSKDGSGVALDELAATDARIRIVHLRRNYGQTAAIMAGIQHSGGAVIVTMDADCQNDPGDIARLMAKLDEGFDVVSGWRKEREDKTLSRKLPSMIANRLISALLGVPLHDYGCTLKAYRREVIEDVRLYGEMHRFIPIYAFWEGARVAELPVQHHARKFGRSKYGIGRVARVLLDLLILYFIDRAFDRPIQFFGKLGLM
;
A
#
# COMPACT_ATOMS: atom_id res chain seq x y z
N MET A 1 -7.63 51.61 11.48
CA MET A 1 -7.60 51.02 10.13
C MET A 1 -6.57 49.90 10.20
N ASN A 2 -7.02 48.68 10.53
CA ASN A 2 -6.17 47.50 10.58
C ASN A 2 -6.45 46.69 9.31
N ALA A 3 -5.43 46.54 8.48
CA ALA A 3 -5.51 45.69 7.28
C ALA A 3 -5.42 44.21 7.71
N ASP A 4 -6.42 43.43 7.32
CA ASP A 4 -6.44 41.97 7.45
C ASP A 4 -5.29 41.35 6.65
N PRO A 5 -4.57 40.35 7.20
CA PRO A 5 -3.60 39.60 6.43
C PRO A 5 -4.33 38.68 5.47
N GLN A 6 -4.24 38.91 4.18
CA GLN A 6 -4.72 38.03 3.14
C GLN A 6 -3.96 36.70 3.21
N LEU A 7 -4.66 35.63 3.55
CA LEU A 7 -4.20 34.26 3.40
C LEU A 7 -4.07 33.96 1.89
N VAL A 8 -2.87 34.02 1.37
CA VAL A 8 -2.54 33.54 0.02
C VAL A 8 -2.56 32.01 0.06
N ALA A 9 -3.54 31.41 -0.61
CA ALA A 9 -3.56 29.96 -0.83
C ALA A 9 -2.30 29.56 -1.63
N PRO A 10 -1.63 28.42 -1.27
CA PRO A 10 -0.52 27.93 -2.07
C PRO A 10 -1.00 27.58 -3.49
N PRO A 11 -0.15 27.76 -4.51
CA PRO A 11 -0.52 27.46 -5.89
C PRO A 11 -0.93 25.99 -6.00
N SER A 12 -2.10 25.74 -6.56
CA SER A 12 -2.59 24.43 -6.94
C SER A 12 -1.56 23.80 -7.91
N GLN A 13 -0.82 22.80 -7.46
CA GLN A 13 -0.02 21.97 -8.38
C GLN A 13 -1.00 21.25 -9.31
N ALA A 14 -0.95 21.58 -10.59
CA ALA A 14 -1.71 20.92 -11.62
C ALA A 14 -1.40 19.40 -11.57
N LYS A 15 -2.43 18.57 -11.43
CA LYS A 15 -2.33 17.12 -11.57
C LYS A 15 -1.72 16.84 -12.95
N GLN A 16 -0.56 16.21 -13.01
CA GLN A 16 -0.01 15.71 -14.27
C GLN A 16 -0.93 14.60 -14.76
N SER A 17 -1.39 14.73 -15.99
CA SER A 17 -2.23 13.73 -16.65
C SER A 17 -1.42 12.44 -16.84
N PRO A 18 -2.03 11.23 -16.69
CA PRO A 18 -1.34 9.94 -16.91
C PRO A 18 -0.72 9.80 -18.31
N ALA A 19 -1.19 10.56 -19.27
CA ALA A 19 -0.69 10.54 -20.67
C ALA A 19 0.72 11.13 -20.85
N ASP A 20 1.28 11.84 -19.85
CA ASP A 20 2.60 12.47 -19.90
C ASP A 20 3.66 11.74 -19.02
N SER A 21 3.32 10.60 -18.41
CA SER A 21 4.28 9.89 -17.57
C SER A 21 5.30 9.14 -18.42
N THR A 22 6.58 9.48 -18.27
CA THR A 22 7.71 8.76 -18.89
C THR A 22 8.08 7.47 -18.13
N VAL A 23 7.33 7.12 -17.10
CA VAL A 23 7.58 6.00 -16.19
C VAL A 23 6.45 4.98 -16.29
N ASP A 24 6.79 3.71 -16.41
CA ASP A 24 5.83 2.63 -16.51
C ASP A 24 5.38 2.14 -15.11
N ILE A 25 6.34 1.99 -14.18
CA ILE A 25 6.10 1.40 -12.86
C ILE A 25 6.60 2.34 -11.75
N SER A 26 5.77 2.62 -10.76
CA SER A 26 6.16 3.25 -9.50
C SER A 26 6.12 2.24 -8.37
N ILE A 27 7.25 2.00 -7.71
CA ILE A 27 7.33 1.16 -6.53
C ILE A 27 7.24 2.05 -5.29
N VAL A 28 6.16 1.94 -4.54
CA VAL A 28 5.88 2.74 -3.34
C VAL A 28 6.21 1.93 -2.09
N ILE A 29 7.15 2.43 -1.30
CA ILE A 29 7.70 1.76 -0.12
C ILE A 29 7.57 2.67 1.10
N PRO A 30 6.64 2.40 2.03
CA PRO A 30 6.56 3.12 3.28
C PRO A 30 7.72 2.72 4.20
N VAL A 31 8.38 3.71 4.80
CA VAL A 31 9.52 3.52 5.69
C VAL A 31 9.23 4.14 7.06
N TYR A 32 9.49 3.41 8.13
CA TYR A 32 9.49 3.94 9.49
C TYR A 32 10.47 3.20 10.38
N ASN A 33 11.61 3.85 10.70
CA ASN A 33 12.69 3.28 11.48
C ASN A 33 13.18 1.92 10.92
N GLU A 34 13.75 1.95 9.73
CA GLU A 34 14.21 0.78 8.96
C GLU A 34 15.66 0.93 8.47
N ILE A 35 16.50 1.70 9.19
CA ILE A 35 17.88 2.02 8.78
C ILE A 35 18.71 0.78 8.43
N GLU A 36 18.52 -0.33 9.17
CA GLU A 36 19.28 -1.57 8.97
C GLU A 36 18.87 -2.32 7.68
N SER A 37 17.60 -2.20 7.28
CA SER A 37 17.05 -2.91 6.11
C SER A 37 17.29 -2.17 4.79
N LEU A 38 17.36 -0.83 4.80
CA LEU A 38 17.43 0.00 3.60
C LEU A 38 18.57 -0.37 2.63
N PRO A 39 19.84 -0.59 3.08
CA PRO A 39 20.92 -0.94 2.15
C PRO A 39 20.72 -2.30 1.49
N VAL A 40 20.09 -3.24 2.21
CA VAL A 40 19.80 -4.59 1.72
C VAL A 40 18.64 -4.54 0.73
N LEU A 41 17.58 -3.82 1.08
CA LEU A 41 16.41 -3.62 0.23
C LEU A 41 16.80 -2.95 -1.09
N HIS A 42 17.59 -1.87 -1.05
CA HIS A 42 18.06 -1.19 -2.27
C HIS A 42 18.82 -2.14 -3.20
N ARG A 43 19.69 -3.00 -2.64
CA ARG A 43 20.43 -3.99 -3.43
C ARG A 43 19.49 -5.04 -4.05
N MET A 44 18.51 -5.54 -3.27
CA MET A 44 17.53 -6.50 -3.77
C MET A 44 16.67 -5.90 -4.89
N LEU A 45 16.20 -4.66 -4.71
CA LEU A 45 15.44 -3.92 -5.72
C LEU A 45 16.28 -3.71 -6.97
N SER A 46 17.50 -3.20 -6.87
CA SER A 46 18.36 -2.95 -8.02
C SER A 46 18.55 -4.21 -8.85
N GLY A 47 18.88 -5.35 -8.22
CA GLY A 47 19.05 -6.61 -8.94
C GLY A 47 17.76 -7.12 -9.61
N ALA A 48 16.60 -6.98 -8.96
CA ALA A 48 15.32 -7.40 -9.53
C ALA A 48 14.88 -6.50 -10.71
N LEU A 49 15.10 -5.19 -10.58
CA LEU A 49 14.67 -4.20 -11.57
C LEU A 49 15.52 -4.21 -12.84
N GLU A 50 16.77 -4.67 -12.81
CA GLU A 50 17.61 -4.85 -14.00
C GLU A 50 17.00 -5.85 -15.01
N THR A 51 16.13 -6.75 -14.55
CA THR A 51 15.48 -7.75 -15.41
C THR A 51 14.17 -7.26 -16.02
N LEU A 52 13.65 -6.10 -15.60
CA LEU A 52 12.41 -5.54 -16.11
C LEU A 52 12.67 -4.67 -17.34
N PRO A 53 11.91 -4.87 -18.43
CA PRO A 53 12.01 -4.01 -19.62
C PRO A 53 11.37 -2.64 -19.43
N GLN A 54 10.52 -2.48 -18.40
CA GLN A 54 9.79 -1.25 -18.12
C GLN A 54 10.67 -0.22 -17.40
N SER A 55 10.39 1.06 -17.62
CA SER A 55 10.96 2.17 -16.85
C SER A 55 10.38 2.17 -15.44
N VAL A 56 11.25 2.31 -14.42
CA VAL A 56 10.85 2.19 -13.01
C VAL A 56 11.32 3.38 -12.20
N GLU A 57 10.45 3.92 -11.37
CA GLU A 57 10.81 4.79 -10.24
C GLU A 57 10.54 4.09 -8.90
N ILE A 58 11.33 4.42 -7.89
CA ILE A 58 11.19 3.92 -6.52
C ILE A 58 10.87 5.10 -5.62
N ILE A 59 9.73 5.06 -4.94
CA ILE A 59 9.31 6.12 -4.04
C ILE A 59 9.34 5.60 -2.61
N PHE A 60 10.32 6.04 -1.84
CA PHE A 60 10.34 5.80 -0.41
C PHE A 60 9.56 6.91 0.30
N SER A 61 8.55 6.51 1.08
CA SER A 61 7.76 7.43 1.90
C SER A 61 8.18 7.27 3.36
N ASP A 62 9.06 8.15 3.84
CA ASP A 62 9.52 8.18 5.23
C ASP A 62 8.44 8.75 6.14
N ASP A 63 7.87 7.90 6.97
CA ASP A 63 6.81 8.24 7.94
C ASP A 63 7.37 8.86 9.23
N GLY A 64 8.30 9.83 9.08
CA GLY A 64 8.89 10.56 10.18
C GLY A 64 9.80 9.69 11.05
N SER A 65 10.71 8.94 10.45
CA SER A 65 11.70 8.11 11.14
C SER A 65 12.62 8.92 12.06
N LYS A 66 13.11 8.26 13.12
CA LYS A 66 13.97 8.88 14.14
C LYS A 66 15.31 8.15 14.34
N ASP A 67 15.53 7.09 13.58
CA ASP A 67 16.71 6.21 13.68
C ASP A 67 17.81 6.54 12.66
N GLY A 68 17.63 7.59 11.85
CA GLY A 68 18.53 7.95 10.76
C GLY A 68 18.07 7.44 9.38
N SER A 69 16.97 6.70 9.29
CA SER A 69 16.44 6.21 8.00
C SER A 69 16.25 7.33 6.98
N GLY A 70 15.74 8.50 7.39
CA GLY A 70 15.53 9.64 6.50
C GLY A 70 16.82 10.09 5.81
N VAL A 71 17.91 10.25 6.57
CA VAL A 71 19.23 10.63 6.02
C VAL A 71 19.76 9.55 5.09
N ALA A 72 19.64 8.27 5.47
CA ALA A 72 20.08 7.17 4.63
C ALA A 72 19.30 7.09 3.30
N LEU A 73 18.03 7.45 3.30
CA LEU A 73 17.22 7.53 2.08
C LEU A 73 17.68 8.67 1.18
N ASP A 74 18.01 9.84 1.71
CA ASP A 74 18.54 10.96 0.95
C ASP A 74 19.89 10.61 0.30
N GLU A 75 20.76 9.89 1.01
CA GLU A 75 22.02 9.37 0.48
C GLU A 75 21.78 8.37 -0.67
N LEU A 76 20.80 7.46 -0.54
CA LEU A 76 20.42 6.53 -1.61
C LEU A 76 19.91 7.28 -2.85
N ALA A 77 19.05 8.29 -2.66
CA ALA A 77 18.52 9.10 -3.76
C ALA A 77 19.61 9.91 -4.49
N ALA A 78 20.67 10.31 -3.79
CA ALA A 78 21.82 10.97 -4.40
C ALA A 78 22.63 10.05 -5.32
N THR A 79 22.54 8.73 -5.15
CA THR A 79 23.32 7.73 -5.91
C THR A 79 22.51 6.95 -6.94
N ASP A 80 21.18 6.93 -6.82
CA ASP A 80 20.28 6.22 -7.75
C ASP A 80 19.16 7.17 -8.22
N ALA A 81 19.25 7.62 -9.47
CA ALA A 81 18.31 8.57 -10.08
C ALA A 81 16.85 8.05 -10.17
N ARG A 82 16.63 6.74 -10.00
CA ARG A 82 15.29 6.15 -9.94
C ARG A 82 14.57 6.43 -8.61
N ILE A 83 15.33 6.81 -7.58
CA ILE A 83 14.83 6.98 -6.23
C ILE A 83 14.31 8.40 -6.01
N ARG A 84 13.11 8.48 -5.46
CA ARG A 84 12.48 9.71 -4.97
C ARG A 84 12.05 9.53 -3.52
N ILE A 85 12.21 10.57 -2.71
CA ILE A 85 11.89 10.51 -1.28
C ILE A 85 10.73 11.45 -0.98
N VAL A 86 9.78 10.95 -0.17
CA VAL A 86 8.69 11.75 0.40
C VAL A 86 8.83 11.69 1.92
N HIS A 87 9.27 12.79 2.53
CA HIS A 87 9.36 12.89 3.98
C HIS A 87 8.07 13.41 4.60
N LEU A 88 7.47 12.64 5.50
CA LEU A 88 6.36 13.10 6.31
C LEU A 88 6.88 13.79 7.57
N ARG A 89 6.19 14.83 8.03
CA ARG A 89 6.62 15.63 9.18
C ARG A 89 6.66 14.88 10.51
N ARG A 90 5.91 13.79 10.63
CA ARG A 90 5.83 12.90 11.80
C ARG A 90 5.26 11.54 11.38
N ASN A 91 5.26 10.58 12.28
CA ASN A 91 4.58 9.31 12.04
C ASN A 91 3.05 9.51 11.97
N TYR A 92 2.48 9.22 10.81
CA TYR A 92 1.04 9.21 10.52
C TYR A 92 0.50 7.80 10.30
N GLY A 93 1.38 6.80 10.22
CA GLY A 93 1.06 5.40 9.98
C GLY A 93 1.22 4.95 8.52
N GLN A 94 1.35 3.65 8.35
CA GLN A 94 1.68 3.01 7.07
C GLN A 94 0.76 3.43 5.92
N THR A 95 -0.55 3.52 6.18
CA THR A 95 -1.54 3.92 5.16
C THR A 95 -1.26 5.32 4.63
N ALA A 96 -0.97 6.28 5.52
CA ALA A 96 -0.66 7.65 5.13
C ALA A 96 0.64 7.73 4.32
N ALA A 97 1.66 6.96 4.70
CA ALA A 97 2.92 6.89 3.96
C ALA A 97 2.72 6.29 2.55
N ILE A 98 1.95 5.20 2.43
CA ILE A 98 1.59 4.62 1.12
C ILE A 98 0.85 5.64 0.26
N MET A 99 -0.17 6.32 0.81
CA MET A 99 -0.93 7.33 0.08
C MET A 99 -0.06 8.50 -0.38
N ALA A 100 0.85 8.98 0.48
CA ALA A 100 1.80 10.02 0.10
C ALA A 100 2.69 9.57 -1.06
N GLY A 101 3.20 8.34 -1.04
CA GLY A 101 3.97 7.77 -2.14
C GLY A 101 3.17 7.68 -3.44
N ILE A 102 1.92 7.20 -3.39
CA ILE A 102 1.03 7.12 -4.55
C ILE A 102 0.78 8.51 -5.15
N GLN A 103 0.52 9.52 -4.32
CA GLN A 103 0.28 10.89 -4.76
C GLN A 103 1.50 11.53 -5.45
N HIS A 104 2.71 11.09 -5.10
CA HIS A 104 3.96 11.59 -5.69
C HIS A 104 4.51 10.68 -6.78
N SER A 105 3.80 9.61 -7.13
CA SER A 105 4.19 8.66 -8.17
C SER A 105 3.71 9.08 -9.56
N GLY A 106 4.47 8.72 -10.61
CA GLY A 106 4.17 9.02 -12.02
C GLY A 106 3.84 7.78 -12.87
N GLY A 107 4.16 6.56 -12.42
CA GLY A 107 4.02 5.35 -13.22
C GLY A 107 2.58 4.95 -13.54
N ALA A 108 2.37 4.32 -14.68
CA ALA A 108 1.07 3.78 -15.08
C ALA A 108 0.61 2.61 -14.20
N VAL A 109 1.57 1.89 -13.63
CA VAL A 109 1.33 0.84 -12.63
C VAL A 109 1.97 1.24 -11.31
N ILE A 110 1.27 1.02 -10.21
CA ILE A 110 1.75 1.26 -8.86
C ILE A 110 1.96 -0.10 -8.18
N VAL A 111 3.18 -0.33 -7.70
CA VAL A 111 3.51 -1.51 -6.89
C VAL A 111 3.77 -1.06 -5.47
N THR A 112 3.10 -1.64 -4.49
CA THR A 112 3.36 -1.39 -3.07
C THR A 112 4.15 -2.54 -2.46
N MET A 113 5.09 -2.28 -1.57
CA MET A 113 5.82 -3.30 -0.79
C MET A 113 6.37 -2.72 0.50
N ASP A 114 6.68 -3.58 1.49
CA ASP A 114 7.27 -3.17 2.78
C ASP A 114 8.79 -3.00 2.68
N ALA A 115 9.35 -2.15 3.56
CA ALA A 115 10.79 -1.88 3.64
C ALA A 115 11.59 -2.92 4.45
N ASP A 116 10.97 -3.93 5.04
CA ASP A 116 11.57 -4.87 6.01
C ASP A 116 12.24 -6.10 5.38
N CYS A 117 12.41 -6.09 4.05
CA CYS A 117 13.00 -7.18 3.25
C CYS A 117 12.27 -8.54 3.37
N GLN A 118 11.00 -8.56 3.80
CA GLN A 118 10.22 -9.81 3.82
C GLN A 118 9.59 -10.13 2.46
N ASN A 119 9.27 -9.13 1.65
CA ASN A 119 8.82 -9.32 0.27
C ASN A 119 10.02 -9.51 -0.66
N ASP A 120 9.87 -10.35 -1.68
CA ASP A 120 10.88 -10.51 -2.72
C ASP A 120 10.58 -9.58 -3.90
N PRO A 121 11.47 -8.61 -4.23
CA PRO A 121 11.29 -7.76 -5.39
C PRO A 121 11.26 -8.51 -6.73
N GLY A 122 11.82 -9.71 -6.80
CA GLY A 122 11.76 -10.56 -7.99
C GLY A 122 10.34 -10.98 -8.39
N ASP A 123 9.39 -10.95 -7.44
CA ASP A 123 7.99 -11.21 -7.73
C ASP A 123 7.29 -10.06 -8.47
N ILE A 124 7.90 -8.86 -8.55
CA ILE A 124 7.32 -7.71 -9.27
C ILE A 124 7.09 -8.07 -10.75
N ALA A 125 8.06 -8.73 -11.40
CA ALA A 125 7.92 -9.16 -12.80
C ALA A 125 6.70 -10.08 -12.99
N ARG A 126 6.45 -10.97 -12.03
CA ARG A 126 5.30 -11.91 -12.07
C ARG A 126 3.97 -11.20 -11.85
N LEU A 127 3.94 -10.17 -10.97
CA LEU A 127 2.77 -9.33 -10.76
C LEU A 127 2.45 -8.54 -12.05
N MET A 128 3.47 -7.97 -12.71
CA MET A 128 3.31 -7.26 -13.99
C MET A 128 2.76 -8.18 -15.07
N ALA A 129 3.34 -9.37 -15.26
CA ALA A 129 2.84 -10.35 -16.22
C ALA A 129 1.37 -10.71 -15.95
N LYS A 130 0.96 -10.78 -14.67
CA LYS A 130 -0.43 -11.06 -14.30
C LYS A 130 -1.36 -9.89 -14.61
N LEU A 131 -0.93 -8.63 -14.44
CA LEU A 131 -1.68 -7.45 -14.89
C LEU A 131 -1.89 -7.46 -16.41
N ASP A 132 -0.88 -7.92 -17.18
CA ASP A 132 -0.95 -7.98 -18.64
C ASP A 132 -1.94 -9.03 -19.16
N GLU A 133 -2.33 -10.02 -18.34
CA GLU A 133 -3.45 -10.92 -18.64
C GLU A 133 -4.82 -10.21 -18.59
N GLY A 134 -4.82 -8.91 -18.24
CA GLY A 134 -6.01 -8.05 -18.25
C GLY A 134 -6.61 -7.88 -16.86
N PHE A 135 -5.89 -8.14 -15.78
CA PHE A 135 -6.30 -7.76 -14.43
C PHE A 135 -5.92 -6.30 -14.14
N ASP A 136 -6.66 -5.68 -13.23
CA ASP A 136 -6.46 -4.29 -12.84
C ASP A 136 -5.75 -4.19 -11.48
N VAL A 137 -5.90 -5.23 -10.65
CA VAL A 137 -5.24 -5.40 -9.36
C VAL A 137 -4.70 -6.81 -9.22
N VAL A 138 -3.45 -6.95 -8.81
CA VAL A 138 -2.85 -8.25 -8.47
C VAL A 138 -2.31 -8.20 -7.04
N SER A 139 -2.90 -8.98 -6.14
CA SER A 139 -2.49 -9.10 -4.74
C SER A 139 -1.53 -10.27 -4.53
N GLY A 140 -0.42 -10.03 -3.85
CA GLY A 140 0.45 -11.13 -3.43
C GLY A 140 -0.21 -12.00 -2.35
N TRP A 141 0.01 -13.31 -2.44
CA TRP A 141 -0.41 -14.30 -1.46
C TRP A 141 0.80 -15.02 -0.88
N ARG A 142 1.08 -14.80 0.41
CA ARG A 142 2.16 -15.46 1.14
C ARG A 142 1.77 -16.90 1.50
N LYS A 143 1.70 -17.76 0.47
CA LYS A 143 1.25 -19.16 0.62
C LYS A 143 2.18 -19.95 1.55
N GLU A 144 3.49 -19.79 1.38
CA GLU A 144 4.52 -20.43 2.19
C GLU A 144 5.15 -19.42 3.15
N ARG A 145 4.43 -19.13 4.25
CA ARG A 145 4.96 -18.24 5.30
C ARG A 145 6.01 -18.98 6.13
N GLU A 146 7.21 -18.43 6.19
CA GLU A 146 8.28 -18.90 7.09
C GLU A 146 8.04 -18.49 8.57
N ASP A 147 6.92 -17.85 8.87
CA ASP A 147 6.57 -17.48 10.24
C ASP A 147 6.36 -18.70 11.14
N LYS A 148 7.18 -18.79 12.18
CA LYS A 148 7.34 -19.95 13.08
C LYS A 148 6.15 -20.29 13.99
N THR A 149 4.99 -19.63 13.92
CA THR A 149 3.92 -19.84 14.91
C THR A 149 2.57 -20.14 14.26
N LEU A 150 2.13 -21.39 14.42
CA LEU A 150 0.78 -21.89 14.10
C LEU A 150 -0.32 -20.99 14.73
N SER A 151 -0.03 -20.40 15.91
CA SER A 151 -0.91 -19.49 16.64
C SER A 151 -1.23 -18.18 15.89
N ARG A 152 -0.44 -17.76 14.89
CA ARG A 152 -0.70 -16.58 14.06
C ARG A 152 -1.36 -16.90 12.72
N LYS A 153 -1.15 -18.12 12.20
CA LYS A 153 -1.73 -18.52 10.90
C LYS A 153 -3.24 -18.72 10.99
N LEU A 154 -3.72 -19.42 12.03
CA LEU A 154 -5.13 -19.76 12.17
C LEU A 154 -6.04 -18.52 12.36
N PRO A 155 -5.76 -17.55 13.25
CA PRO A 155 -6.54 -16.32 13.35
C PRO A 155 -6.55 -15.50 12.07
N SER A 156 -5.42 -15.44 11.35
CA SER A 156 -5.32 -14.73 10.07
C SER A 156 -6.19 -15.39 8.99
N MET A 157 -6.21 -16.72 8.90
CA MET A 157 -7.05 -17.45 7.94
C MET A 157 -8.54 -17.24 8.21
N ILE A 158 -8.95 -17.29 9.49
CA ILE A 158 -10.34 -17.05 9.89
C ILE A 158 -10.74 -15.61 9.54
N ALA A 159 -9.88 -14.63 9.87
CA ALA A 159 -10.11 -13.23 9.54
C ALA A 159 -10.25 -13.02 8.03
N ASN A 160 -9.32 -13.54 7.22
CA ASN A 160 -9.36 -13.41 5.76
C ASN A 160 -10.63 -14.04 5.17
N ARG A 161 -11.04 -15.22 5.67
CA ARG A 161 -12.27 -15.88 5.22
C ARG A 161 -13.52 -15.07 5.58
N LEU A 162 -13.54 -14.48 6.78
CA LEU A 162 -14.64 -13.61 7.21
C LEU A 162 -14.71 -12.35 6.34
N ILE A 163 -13.57 -11.71 6.07
CA ILE A 163 -13.46 -10.54 5.19
C ILE A 163 -13.99 -10.88 3.80
N SER A 164 -13.52 -11.98 3.20
CA SER A 164 -13.96 -12.44 1.89
C SER A 164 -15.47 -12.68 1.84
N ALA A 165 -16.04 -13.31 2.87
CA ALA A 165 -17.47 -13.59 2.96
C ALA A 165 -18.33 -12.33 3.13
N LEU A 166 -17.85 -11.33 3.88
CA LEU A 166 -18.58 -10.10 4.16
C LEU A 166 -18.52 -9.11 2.99
N LEU A 167 -17.38 -9.03 2.31
CA LEU A 167 -17.09 -7.98 1.32
C LEU A 167 -17.07 -8.50 -0.13
N GLY A 168 -17.30 -9.79 -0.35
CA GLY A 168 -17.50 -10.38 -1.67
C GLY A 168 -16.24 -10.59 -2.51
N VAL A 169 -15.03 -10.32 -1.98
CA VAL A 169 -13.76 -10.47 -2.71
C VAL A 169 -13.00 -11.70 -2.19
N PRO A 170 -12.80 -12.76 -2.98
CA PRO A 170 -12.17 -13.99 -2.51
C PRO A 170 -10.63 -13.89 -2.55
N LEU A 171 -10.00 -13.27 -1.56
CA LEU A 171 -8.55 -13.25 -1.39
C LEU A 171 -8.13 -14.11 -0.18
N HIS A 172 -7.03 -14.84 -0.32
CA HIS A 172 -6.44 -15.64 0.76
C HIS A 172 -5.59 -14.80 1.72
N ASP A 173 -5.01 -13.69 1.25
CA ASP A 173 -4.11 -12.86 2.06
C ASP A 173 -4.29 -11.35 1.83
N TYR A 174 -5.19 -10.73 2.57
CA TYR A 174 -5.34 -9.26 2.56
C TYR A 174 -4.14 -8.52 3.18
N GLY A 175 -3.37 -9.21 4.02
CA GLY A 175 -2.27 -8.62 4.77
C GLY A 175 -0.95 -8.54 4.01
N CYS A 176 -0.83 -9.09 2.81
CA CYS A 176 0.35 -8.93 1.98
C CYS A 176 0.40 -7.50 1.45
N THR A 177 1.56 -6.84 1.58
CA THR A 177 1.77 -5.47 1.09
C THR A 177 2.29 -5.46 -0.34
N LEU A 178 2.90 -6.55 -0.81
CA LEU A 178 3.33 -6.67 -2.20
C LEU A 178 2.11 -6.85 -3.10
N LYS A 179 1.71 -5.78 -3.75
CA LYS A 179 0.56 -5.71 -4.66
C LYS A 179 0.87 -4.79 -5.83
N ALA A 180 0.29 -5.08 -6.98
CA ALA A 180 0.35 -4.23 -8.16
C ALA A 180 -1.04 -3.75 -8.56
N TYR A 181 -1.14 -2.49 -8.96
CA TYR A 181 -2.38 -1.81 -9.31
C TYR A 181 -2.19 -1.00 -10.59
N ARG A 182 -3.16 -1.01 -11.49
CA ARG A 182 -3.25 0.04 -12.50
C ARG A 182 -3.55 1.37 -11.82
N ARG A 183 -2.91 2.46 -12.25
CA ARG A 183 -3.06 3.78 -11.62
C ARG A 183 -4.51 4.22 -11.51
N GLU A 184 -5.28 4.08 -12.58
CA GLU A 184 -6.68 4.46 -12.67
C GLU A 184 -7.57 3.88 -11.58
N VAL A 185 -7.15 2.75 -10.97
CA VAL A 185 -7.93 2.04 -9.94
C VAL A 185 -7.61 2.55 -8.53
N ILE A 186 -6.46 3.22 -8.34
CA ILE A 186 -5.97 3.56 -7.00
C ILE A 186 -5.75 5.06 -6.77
N GLU A 187 -5.60 5.86 -7.83
CA GLU A 187 -5.21 7.27 -7.68
C GLU A 187 -6.23 8.13 -6.92
N ASP A 188 -7.52 7.84 -7.04
CA ASP A 188 -8.59 8.57 -6.38
C ASP A 188 -9.04 7.92 -5.05
N VAL A 189 -8.50 6.77 -4.69
CA VAL A 189 -8.84 6.06 -3.46
C VAL A 189 -8.31 6.82 -2.24
N ARG A 190 -9.20 7.16 -1.30
CA ARG A 190 -8.83 7.78 -0.02
C ARG A 190 -8.88 6.75 1.09
N LEU A 191 -7.74 6.52 1.72
CA LEU A 191 -7.58 5.49 2.73
C LEU A 191 -7.33 6.10 4.11
N TYR A 192 -7.90 5.48 5.14
CA TYR A 192 -7.73 5.83 6.55
C TYR A 192 -7.37 4.59 7.37
N GLY A 193 -6.83 4.77 8.58
CA GLY A 193 -6.54 3.66 9.49
C GLY A 193 -5.63 2.59 8.88
N GLU A 194 -6.04 1.34 8.91
CA GLU A 194 -5.32 0.20 8.30
C GLU A 194 -5.88 -0.16 6.90
N MET A 195 -6.60 0.75 6.24
CA MET A 195 -7.36 0.48 5.01
C MET A 195 -6.49 0.16 3.78
N HIS A 196 -5.16 0.43 3.81
CA HIS A 196 -4.24 0.01 2.75
C HIS A 196 -4.33 -1.50 2.42
N ARG A 197 -4.80 -2.32 3.37
CA ARG A 197 -5.00 -3.77 3.17
C ARG A 197 -6.18 -4.08 2.28
N PHE A 198 -7.15 -3.18 2.26
CA PHE A 198 -8.45 -3.37 1.64
C PHE A 198 -8.56 -2.62 0.30
N ILE A 199 -7.47 -2.03 -0.21
CA ILE A 199 -7.44 -1.44 -1.55
C ILE A 199 -8.01 -2.37 -2.62
N PRO A 200 -7.68 -3.69 -2.66
CA PRO A 200 -8.27 -4.59 -3.63
C PRO A 200 -9.80 -4.71 -3.54
N ILE A 201 -10.38 -4.48 -2.36
CA ILE A 201 -11.83 -4.50 -2.16
C ILE A 201 -12.47 -3.26 -2.77
N TYR A 202 -11.92 -2.07 -2.49
CA TYR A 202 -12.37 -0.83 -3.11
C TYR A 202 -12.31 -0.91 -4.62
N ALA A 203 -11.19 -1.38 -5.16
CA ALA A 203 -11.02 -1.57 -6.58
C ALA A 203 -12.08 -2.52 -7.17
N PHE A 204 -12.36 -3.63 -6.49
CA PHE A 204 -13.37 -4.59 -6.92
C PHE A 204 -14.79 -3.98 -6.93
N TRP A 205 -15.14 -3.16 -5.94
CA TRP A 205 -16.43 -2.47 -5.90
C TRP A 205 -16.60 -1.46 -7.04
N GLU A 206 -15.50 -0.83 -7.46
CA GLU A 206 -15.47 0.05 -8.65
C GLU A 206 -15.42 -0.74 -9.98
N GLY A 207 -15.51 -2.08 -9.92
CA GLY A 207 -15.57 -2.94 -11.11
C GLY A 207 -14.22 -3.44 -11.62
N ALA A 208 -13.13 -3.23 -10.89
CA ALA A 208 -11.81 -3.71 -11.26
C ALA A 208 -11.71 -5.25 -11.16
N ARG A 209 -10.96 -5.84 -12.08
CA ARG A 209 -10.63 -7.28 -12.06
C ARG A 209 -9.46 -7.53 -11.13
N VAL A 210 -9.73 -8.25 -10.04
CA VAL A 210 -8.75 -8.56 -9.00
C VAL A 210 -8.26 -10.00 -9.14
N ALA A 211 -6.94 -10.19 -9.12
CA ALA A 211 -6.29 -11.50 -9.06
C ALA A 211 -5.40 -11.62 -7.82
N GLU A 212 -5.07 -12.85 -7.46
CA GLU A 212 -4.11 -13.17 -6.41
C GLU A 212 -2.99 -14.05 -6.98
N LEU A 213 -1.75 -13.80 -6.56
CA LEU A 213 -0.57 -14.53 -7.01
C LEU A 213 0.26 -14.99 -5.81
N PRO A 214 0.63 -16.29 -5.71
CA PRO A 214 1.58 -16.75 -4.70
C PRO A 214 2.93 -16.06 -4.86
N VAL A 215 3.40 -15.40 -3.79
CA VAL A 215 4.67 -14.65 -3.75
C VAL A 215 5.60 -15.24 -2.69
N GLN A 216 6.90 -15.02 -2.89
CA GLN A 216 7.93 -15.41 -1.92
C GLN A 216 7.87 -14.50 -0.70
N HIS A 217 8.07 -15.09 0.48
CA HIS A 217 8.06 -14.35 1.73
C HIS A 217 9.19 -14.83 2.63
N HIS A 218 10.17 -13.96 2.84
CA HIS A 218 11.35 -14.24 3.62
C HIS A 218 11.12 -14.00 5.13
N ALA A 219 11.86 -14.73 5.95
CA ALA A 219 11.89 -14.45 7.38
C ALA A 219 12.47 -13.05 7.65
N ARG A 220 11.91 -12.34 8.62
CA ARG A 220 12.41 -11.04 9.04
C ARG A 220 13.86 -11.15 9.52
N LYS A 221 14.76 -10.37 8.91
CA LYS A 221 16.19 -10.34 9.24
C LYS A 221 16.53 -9.17 10.18
N PHE A 222 15.80 -8.05 10.08
CA PHE A 222 16.10 -6.80 10.78
C PHE A 222 14.92 -6.33 11.63
N GLY A 223 15.22 -5.58 12.69
CA GLY A 223 14.24 -4.94 13.55
C GLY A 223 13.37 -5.90 14.37
N ARG A 224 12.35 -5.33 15.01
CA ARG A 224 11.33 -6.08 15.77
C ARG A 224 9.95 -5.83 15.14
N SER A 225 9.07 -6.83 15.23
CA SER A 225 7.68 -6.67 14.81
C SER A 225 7.03 -5.51 15.59
N LYS A 226 6.66 -4.46 14.88
CA LYS A 226 6.00 -3.26 15.44
C LYS A 226 4.50 -3.51 15.75
N TYR A 227 4.01 -4.75 15.55
CA TYR A 227 2.60 -5.09 15.60
C TYR A 227 2.24 -5.98 16.79
N GLY A 228 1.32 -5.49 17.64
CA GLY A 228 0.75 -6.20 18.79
C GLY A 228 -0.71 -6.66 18.55
N ILE A 229 -1.29 -7.33 19.56
CA ILE A 229 -2.67 -7.86 19.56
C ILE A 229 -3.72 -6.76 19.31
N GLY A 230 -3.45 -5.51 19.72
CA GLY A 230 -4.34 -4.36 19.49
C GLY A 230 -4.61 -4.05 18.01
N ARG A 231 -3.81 -4.61 17.08
CA ARG A 231 -4.07 -4.49 15.63
C ARG A 231 -5.31 -5.25 15.20
N VAL A 232 -5.61 -6.40 15.80
CA VAL A 232 -6.79 -7.20 15.44
C VAL A 232 -8.06 -6.40 15.69
N ALA A 233 -8.15 -5.72 16.85
CA ALA A 233 -9.28 -4.85 17.16
C ALA A 233 -9.43 -3.70 16.15
N ARG A 234 -8.33 -3.06 15.76
CA ARG A 234 -8.35 -1.99 14.74
C ARG A 234 -8.82 -2.50 13.38
N VAL A 235 -8.30 -3.63 12.92
CA VAL A 235 -8.73 -4.25 11.66
C VAL A 235 -10.21 -4.60 11.68
N LEU A 236 -10.74 -5.09 12.81
CA LEU A 236 -12.18 -5.36 12.95
C LEU A 236 -13.02 -4.07 12.90
N LEU A 237 -12.55 -2.99 13.50
CA LEU A 237 -13.21 -1.68 13.41
C LEU A 237 -13.17 -1.13 11.97
N ASP A 238 -12.04 -1.26 11.28
CA ASP A 238 -11.92 -0.86 9.87
C ASP A 238 -12.85 -1.69 8.98
N LEU A 239 -13.05 -2.99 9.27
CA LEU A 239 -14.03 -3.83 8.58
C LEU A 239 -15.48 -3.37 8.80
N LEU A 240 -15.81 -2.90 10.00
CA LEU A 240 -17.12 -2.32 10.27
C LEU A 240 -17.33 -1.03 9.45
N ILE A 241 -16.30 -0.21 9.33
CA ILE A 241 -16.35 1.00 8.51
C ILE A 241 -16.54 0.63 7.03
N LEU A 242 -15.79 -0.36 6.53
CA LEU A 242 -15.94 -0.85 5.15
C LEU A 242 -17.34 -1.40 4.89
N TYR A 243 -17.85 -2.24 5.78
CA TYR A 243 -19.22 -2.77 5.69
C TYR A 243 -20.27 -1.66 5.70
N PHE A 244 -20.04 -0.61 6.52
CA PHE A 244 -20.91 0.55 6.56
C PHE A 244 -20.84 1.34 5.23
N ILE A 245 -19.65 1.56 4.67
CA ILE A 245 -19.49 2.23 3.38
C ILE A 245 -20.20 1.45 2.28
N ASP A 246 -19.97 0.14 2.17
CA ASP A 246 -20.60 -0.73 1.16
C ASP A 246 -22.14 -0.73 1.24
N ARG A 247 -22.71 -0.74 2.46
CA ARG A 247 -24.15 -0.95 2.64
C ARG A 247 -24.97 0.29 2.93
N ALA A 248 -24.37 1.32 3.50
CA ALA A 248 -25.09 2.46 4.04
C ALA A 248 -24.73 3.79 3.38
N PHE A 249 -23.58 3.91 2.72
CA PHE A 249 -23.12 5.18 2.17
C PHE A 249 -24.04 5.67 1.03
N ASP A 250 -24.43 4.78 0.12
CA ASP A 250 -25.32 5.13 -1.00
C ASP A 250 -26.78 5.29 -0.58
N ARG A 251 -27.19 4.65 0.51
CA ARG A 251 -28.59 4.65 0.95
C ARG A 251 -28.73 4.76 2.48
N PRO A 252 -28.21 5.83 3.10
CA PRO A 252 -28.15 5.98 4.56
C PRO A 252 -29.53 5.96 5.23
N ILE A 253 -30.54 6.57 4.62
CA ILE A 253 -31.92 6.60 5.14
C ILE A 253 -32.51 5.19 5.20
N GLN A 254 -32.25 4.36 4.21
CA GLN A 254 -32.78 2.98 4.20
C GLN A 254 -32.09 2.10 5.25
N PHE A 255 -30.80 2.33 5.49
CA PHE A 255 -30.03 1.59 6.49
C PHE A 255 -30.43 1.99 7.91
N PHE A 256 -30.38 3.29 8.24
CA PHE A 256 -30.74 3.79 9.56
C PHE A 256 -32.23 3.78 9.83
N GLY A 257 -33.06 3.97 8.80
CA GLY A 257 -34.53 3.91 8.95
C GLY A 257 -35.03 2.52 9.36
N LYS A 258 -34.43 1.44 8.82
CA LYS A 258 -34.74 0.07 9.26
C LYS A 258 -34.35 -0.16 10.71
N LEU A 259 -33.18 0.34 11.14
CA LEU A 259 -32.71 0.23 12.53
C LEU A 259 -33.56 1.05 13.51
N GLY A 260 -34.06 2.20 13.08
CA GLY A 260 -34.91 3.07 13.93
C GLY A 260 -36.37 2.62 14.02
N LEU A 261 -36.84 1.73 13.13
CA LEU A 261 -38.19 1.15 13.15
C LEU A 261 -38.27 -0.19 13.92
N MET A 262 -37.12 -0.76 14.31
CA MET A 262 -37.00 -1.93 15.21
C MET A 262 -36.88 -1.50 16.67
#